data_22e82facf053db73ae0bc0c5d92fbf58
#
_entry.id   22e82facf053db73ae0bc0c5d92fbf58
#
_cell.length_a   1.000
_cell.length_b   1.000
_cell.length_c   1.000
_cell.angle_alpha   90.00
_cell.angle_beta   90.00
_cell.angle_gamma   90.00
#
_symmetry.space_group_name_H-M   'P 1'
#
loop_
_entity.id
_entity.type
_entity.pdbx_description
1 polymer ?
#
loop_
_entity_poly.entity_id
_entity_poly.type
_entity_poly.pdbx_seq_one_letter_code
_entity_poly.pdbx_strand_id
1 'polypeptide(L)'
;MTVVELRHLEYFLAVADTGSFTQAAKALHVVQSGVSATVKTLERELGSPLFDRSQPRVTLTAAGRALLPQARGTLDAARAARDAVYQVRGTLHGTVTVGTLTAINLIDLPGLLAALHARHPGITVRLRTAATGSAGLAQDLRDGQLDAAFLSLPGPPPTELRVRLLAAAPLELYVPASHPLAGVGRATLSQLAVFPFIDSPPGFGNRLLVDQAFAAAGVEREVTLEIADIGMAASFIRAGLGIGFLSHFLVKENAGLDTVQIADHELRWKLSVATTATRRPSAATEAFLSLLNERYPSPDPTTTLPVTP
;
A
#
# COMPACT_ATOMS: atom_id res chain seq x y z
N MET A 1 -15.08 -5.09 -37.93
CA MET A 1 -15.05 -4.47 -36.59
C MET A 1 -14.45 -5.48 -35.61
N THR A 2 -13.30 -5.17 -35.08
CA THR A 2 -12.60 -5.98 -34.06
C THR A 2 -13.38 -5.80 -32.75
N VAL A 3 -13.94 -6.87 -32.21
CA VAL A 3 -14.76 -6.79 -30.98
C VAL A 3 -13.95 -7.34 -29.82
N VAL A 4 -13.32 -6.46 -29.04
CA VAL A 4 -12.70 -6.85 -27.77
C VAL A 4 -13.79 -7.15 -26.76
N GLU A 5 -13.89 -8.40 -26.31
CA GLU A 5 -14.86 -8.83 -25.29
C GLU A 5 -14.30 -8.62 -23.88
N LEU A 6 -15.19 -8.38 -22.90
CA LEU A 6 -14.76 -8.24 -21.49
C LEU A 6 -13.97 -9.46 -21.01
N ARG A 7 -14.36 -10.66 -21.43
CA ARG A 7 -13.67 -11.91 -21.11
C ARG A 7 -12.22 -11.95 -21.62
N HIS A 8 -11.92 -11.32 -22.78
CA HIS A 8 -10.55 -11.19 -23.29
C HIS A 8 -9.70 -10.39 -22.31
N LEU A 9 -10.26 -9.29 -21.78
CA LEU A 9 -9.59 -8.42 -20.80
C LEU A 9 -9.41 -9.11 -19.46
N GLU A 10 -10.41 -9.88 -18.99
CA GLU A 10 -10.28 -10.66 -17.75
C GLU A 10 -9.14 -11.68 -17.83
N TYR A 11 -9.01 -12.39 -18.94
CA TYR A 11 -7.96 -13.39 -19.13
C TYR A 11 -6.59 -12.75 -19.26
N PHE A 12 -6.51 -11.63 -20.00
CA PHE A 12 -5.29 -10.83 -20.09
C PHE A 12 -4.82 -10.37 -18.70
N LEU A 13 -5.72 -9.80 -17.88
CA LEU A 13 -5.39 -9.34 -16.53
C LEU A 13 -4.97 -10.49 -15.62
N ALA A 14 -5.65 -11.64 -15.66
CA ALA A 14 -5.27 -12.79 -14.85
C ALA A 14 -3.84 -13.28 -15.15
N VAL A 15 -3.42 -13.25 -16.43
CA VAL A 15 -2.04 -13.59 -16.81
C VAL A 15 -1.07 -12.50 -16.37
N ALA A 16 -1.43 -11.22 -16.52
CA ALA A 16 -0.60 -10.09 -16.11
C ALA A 16 -0.33 -10.10 -14.59
N ASP A 17 -1.37 -10.37 -13.79
CA ASP A 17 -1.29 -10.37 -12.34
C ASP A 17 -0.50 -11.57 -11.78
N THR A 18 -0.57 -12.73 -12.43
CA THR A 18 0.10 -13.95 -11.96
C THR A 18 1.48 -14.17 -12.58
N GLY A 19 1.78 -13.52 -13.71
CA GLY A 19 2.98 -13.78 -14.52
C GLY A 19 3.05 -15.20 -15.07
N SER A 20 1.90 -15.91 -15.14
CA SER A 20 1.83 -17.33 -15.53
C SER A 20 0.47 -17.71 -16.10
N PHE A 21 0.45 -18.27 -17.32
CA PHE A 21 -0.79 -18.80 -17.92
C PHE A 21 -1.42 -19.93 -17.10
N THR A 22 -0.59 -20.75 -16.46
CA THR A 22 -1.07 -21.86 -15.62
C THR A 22 -1.71 -21.36 -14.33
N GLN A 23 -1.10 -20.39 -13.67
CA GLN A 23 -1.67 -19.79 -12.45
C GLN A 23 -2.93 -18.96 -12.77
N ALA A 24 -2.93 -18.23 -13.88
CA ALA A 24 -4.13 -17.53 -14.35
C ALA A 24 -5.30 -18.51 -14.61
N ALA A 25 -5.04 -19.65 -15.24
CA ALA A 25 -6.05 -20.66 -15.48
C ALA A 25 -6.64 -21.23 -14.18
N LYS A 26 -5.79 -21.48 -13.17
CA LYS A 26 -6.25 -21.88 -11.83
C LYS A 26 -7.11 -20.82 -11.18
N ALA A 27 -6.68 -19.54 -11.23
CA ALA A 27 -7.43 -18.41 -10.66
C ALA A 27 -8.79 -18.19 -11.32
N LEU A 28 -8.89 -18.46 -12.63
CA LEU A 28 -10.11 -18.35 -13.42
C LEU A 28 -10.96 -19.63 -13.42
N HIS A 29 -10.49 -20.72 -12.81
CA HIS A 29 -11.14 -22.04 -12.80
C HIS A 29 -11.40 -22.59 -14.21
N VAL A 30 -10.41 -22.43 -15.11
CA VAL A 30 -10.47 -22.91 -16.50
C VAL A 30 -9.20 -23.70 -16.89
N VAL A 31 -9.20 -24.33 -18.05
CA VAL A 31 -8.01 -24.99 -18.57
C VAL A 31 -7.01 -23.98 -19.17
N GLN A 32 -5.71 -24.22 -18.98
CA GLN A 32 -4.63 -23.32 -19.44
C GLN A 32 -4.68 -23.05 -20.96
N SER A 33 -5.04 -24.04 -21.78
CA SER A 33 -5.21 -23.88 -23.23
C SER A 33 -6.29 -22.85 -23.59
N GLY A 34 -7.37 -22.76 -22.81
CA GLY A 34 -8.42 -21.76 -22.97
C GLY A 34 -7.92 -20.34 -22.71
N VAL A 35 -7.14 -20.15 -21.63
CA VAL A 35 -6.51 -18.84 -21.34
C VAL A 35 -5.55 -18.44 -22.46
N SER A 36 -4.70 -19.37 -22.90
CA SER A 36 -3.74 -19.09 -23.99
C SER A 36 -4.42 -18.75 -25.32
N ALA A 37 -5.49 -19.46 -25.65
CA ALA A 37 -6.26 -19.20 -26.88
C ALA A 37 -6.97 -17.84 -26.83
N THR A 38 -7.59 -17.50 -25.70
CA THR A 38 -8.29 -16.23 -25.50
C THR A 38 -7.33 -15.04 -25.58
N VAL A 39 -6.17 -15.13 -24.90
CA VAL A 39 -5.13 -14.08 -24.97
C VAL A 39 -4.57 -13.95 -26.39
N LYS A 40 -4.30 -15.06 -27.10
CA LYS A 40 -3.87 -15.01 -28.52
C LYS A 40 -4.92 -14.34 -29.43
N THR A 41 -6.19 -14.57 -29.17
CA THR A 41 -7.27 -13.89 -29.90
C THR A 41 -7.21 -12.39 -29.68
N LEU A 42 -7.07 -11.94 -28.42
CA LEU A 42 -6.90 -10.53 -28.10
C LEU A 42 -5.65 -9.92 -28.77
N GLU A 43 -4.50 -10.59 -28.71
CA GLU A 43 -3.27 -10.16 -29.35
C GLU A 43 -3.45 -10.00 -30.87
N ARG A 44 -4.16 -10.93 -31.52
CA ARG A 44 -4.48 -10.86 -32.95
C ARG A 44 -5.44 -9.71 -33.27
N GLU A 45 -6.44 -9.47 -32.42
CA GLU A 45 -7.41 -8.38 -32.59
C GLU A 45 -6.76 -7.00 -32.45
N LEU A 46 -5.80 -6.87 -31.52
CA LEU A 46 -5.06 -5.64 -31.29
C LEU A 46 -3.82 -5.49 -32.22
N GLY A 47 -3.48 -6.52 -32.98
CA GLY A 47 -2.35 -6.51 -33.90
C GLY A 47 -0.98 -6.44 -33.24
N SER A 48 -0.90 -6.78 -31.94
CA SER A 48 0.34 -6.66 -31.17
C SER A 48 0.43 -7.73 -30.08
N PRO A 49 1.60 -8.36 -29.85
CA PRO A 49 1.79 -9.23 -28.71
C PRO A 49 1.71 -8.43 -27.39
N LEU A 50 1.00 -8.95 -26.43
CA LEU A 50 0.82 -8.32 -25.11
C LEU A 50 1.77 -8.90 -24.07
N PHE A 51 2.25 -10.13 -24.29
CA PHE A 51 3.15 -10.83 -23.39
C PHE A 51 4.45 -11.24 -24.08
N ASP A 52 5.56 -11.04 -23.39
CA ASP A 52 6.82 -11.68 -23.71
C ASP A 52 6.88 -13.04 -23.01
N ARG A 53 7.10 -14.08 -23.83
CA ARG A 53 7.13 -15.50 -23.40
C ARG A 53 8.53 -16.09 -23.53
N SER A 54 9.53 -15.27 -23.84
CA SER A 54 10.91 -15.71 -24.08
C SER A 54 11.64 -16.11 -22.78
N GLN A 55 11.08 -15.71 -21.62
CA GLN A 55 11.63 -16.00 -20.29
C GLN A 55 10.75 -16.98 -19.50
N PRO A 56 11.28 -17.65 -18.48
CA PRO A 56 10.52 -18.56 -17.62
C PRO A 56 9.30 -17.89 -16.95
N ARG A 57 9.40 -16.60 -16.64
CA ARG A 57 8.29 -15.79 -16.15
C ARG A 57 7.73 -14.94 -17.28
N VAL A 58 6.44 -15.03 -17.50
CA VAL A 58 5.73 -14.22 -18.49
C VAL A 58 5.71 -12.77 -18.03
N THR A 59 6.14 -11.86 -18.91
CA THR A 59 6.16 -10.41 -18.64
C THR A 59 5.36 -9.65 -19.69
N LEU A 60 4.91 -8.44 -19.35
CA LEU A 60 4.19 -7.59 -20.29
C LEU A 60 5.14 -6.97 -21.30
N THR A 61 4.72 -6.92 -22.56
CA THR A 61 5.35 -6.07 -23.61
C THR A 61 5.03 -4.59 -23.37
N ALA A 62 5.56 -3.69 -24.19
CA ALA A 62 5.16 -2.27 -24.19
C ALA A 62 3.65 -2.11 -24.46
N ALA A 63 3.10 -2.88 -25.43
CA ALA A 63 1.67 -2.89 -25.71
C ALA A 63 0.85 -3.44 -24.56
N GLY A 64 1.32 -4.52 -23.89
CA GLY A 64 0.67 -5.07 -22.70
C GLY A 64 0.64 -4.07 -21.54
N ARG A 65 1.74 -3.35 -21.29
CA ARG A 65 1.78 -2.28 -20.26
C ARG A 65 0.83 -1.13 -20.57
N ALA A 66 0.69 -0.74 -21.84
CA ALA A 66 -0.27 0.29 -22.24
C ALA A 66 -1.72 -0.17 -22.10
N LEU A 67 -2.01 -1.44 -22.39
CA LEU A 67 -3.34 -2.01 -22.26
C LEU A 67 -3.77 -2.21 -20.79
N LEU A 68 -2.84 -2.50 -19.90
CA LEU A 68 -3.11 -2.90 -18.51
C LEU A 68 -4.08 -1.96 -17.79
N PRO A 69 -3.83 -0.63 -17.69
CA PRO A 69 -4.74 0.29 -17.00
C PRO A 69 -6.09 0.41 -17.73
N GLN A 70 -6.11 0.33 -19.06
CA GLN A 70 -7.33 0.43 -19.85
C GLN A 70 -8.23 -0.81 -19.68
N ALA A 71 -7.63 -2.00 -19.67
CA ALA A 71 -8.35 -3.25 -19.46
C ALA A 71 -9.03 -3.26 -18.07
N ARG A 72 -8.33 -2.82 -17.03
CA ARG A 72 -8.89 -2.69 -15.68
C ARG A 72 -10.00 -1.68 -15.65
N GLY A 73 -9.79 -0.47 -16.20
CA GLY A 73 -10.82 0.57 -16.25
C GLY A 73 -12.10 0.13 -16.98
N THR A 74 -11.96 -0.65 -18.07
CA THR A 74 -13.09 -1.20 -18.81
C THR A 74 -13.89 -2.20 -17.96
N LEU A 75 -13.22 -3.13 -17.28
CA LEU A 75 -13.90 -4.08 -16.39
C LEU A 75 -14.54 -3.40 -15.18
N ASP A 76 -13.90 -2.36 -14.65
CA ASP A 76 -14.47 -1.55 -13.56
C ASP A 76 -15.73 -0.80 -14.04
N ALA A 77 -15.71 -0.22 -15.23
CA ALA A 77 -16.88 0.43 -15.82
C ALA A 77 -18.04 -0.55 -16.04
N ALA A 78 -17.73 -1.77 -16.51
CA ALA A 78 -18.75 -2.83 -16.66
C ALA A 78 -19.33 -3.27 -15.31
N ARG A 79 -18.51 -3.35 -14.25
CA ARG A 79 -18.99 -3.60 -12.87
C ARG A 79 -19.85 -2.45 -12.38
N ALA A 80 -19.40 -1.19 -12.54
CA ALA A 80 -20.16 -0.01 -12.13
C ALA A 80 -21.53 0.09 -12.80
N ALA A 81 -21.62 -0.26 -14.08
CA ALA A 81 -22.91 -0.32 -14.78
C ALA A 81 -23.88 -1.34 -14.16
N ARG A 82 -23.38 -2.51 -13.78
CA ARG A 82 -24.17 -3.52 -13.07
C ARG A 82 -24.57 -3.05 -11.66
N ASP A 83 -23.66 -2.44 -10.93
CA ASP A 83 -23.89 -1.95 -9.57
C ASP A 83 -24.93 -0.81 -9.56
N ALA A 84 -24.94 0.05 -10.59
CA ALA A 84 -25.96 1.09 -10.76
C ALA A 84 -27.37 0.51 -10.84
N VAL A 85 -27.56 -0.65 -11.49
CA VAL A 85 -28.87 -1.33 -11.53
C VAL A 85 -29.26 -1.87 -10.14
N TYR A 86 -28.30 -2.39 -9.37
CA TYR A 86 -28.58 -2.85 -8.00
C TYR A 86 -28.94 -1.70 -7.06
N GLN A 87 -28.32 -0.52 -7.22
CA GLN A 87 -28.66 0.68 -6.44
C GLN A 87 -30.14 1.09 -6.58
N VAL A 88 -30.72 0.95 -7.77
CA VAL A 88 -32.15 1.22 -7.98
C VAL A 88 -33.03 0.32 -7.12
N ARG A 89 -32.55 -0.85 -6.73
CA ARG A 89 -33.25 -1.80 -5.83
C ARG A 89 -32.99 -1.54 -4.34
N GLY A 90 -32.30 -0.44 -3.99
CA GLY A 90 -32.03 -0.04 -2.60
C GLY A 90 -30.92 -0.82 -1.90
N THR A 91 -30.16 -1.68 -2.61
CA THR A 91 -29.08 -2.46 -2.05
C THR A 91 -27.75 -2.12 -2.74
N LEU A 92 -26.76 -1.73 -1.94
CA LEU A 92 -25.42 -1.48 -2.45
C LEU A 92 -24.62 -2.79 -2.41
N HIS A 93 -24.15 -3.22 -3.58
CA HIS A 93 -23.33 -4.42 -3.74
C HIS A 93 -22.00 -4.07 -4.40
N GLY A 94 -21.00 -4.93 -4.24
CA GLY A 94 -19.73 -4.79 -4.94
C GLY A 94 -18.55 -5.29 -4.12
N THR A 95 -17.37 -5.20 -4.71
CA THR A 95 -16.11 -5.53 -4.02
C THR A 95 -15.24 -4.29 -3.96
N VAL A 96 -14.68 -4.01 -2.79
CA VAL A 96 -13.66 -2.97 -2.59
C VAL A 96 -12.35 -3.67 -2.23
N THR A 97 -11.33 -3.51 -3.07
CA THR A 97 -9.99 -4.02 -2.80
C THR A 97 -9.14 -2.92 -2.19
N VAL A 98 -8.78 -3.08 -0.92
CA VAL A 98 -8.07 -2.07 -0.12
C VAL A 98 -6.66 -2.54 0.18
N GLY A 99 -5.68 -1.75 -0.24
CA GLY A 99 -4.29 -1.92 0.17
C GLY A 99 -4.10 -1.50 1.62
N THR A 100 -3.36 -2.28 2.40
CA THR A 100 -3.09 -1.97 3.81
C THR A 100 -1.64 -2.20 4.19
N LEU A 101 -1.19 -1.49 5.21
CA LEU A 101 0.11 -1.67 5.83
C LEU A 101 0.06 -2.82 6.84
N THR A 102 1.18 -3.44 7.13
CA THR A 102 1.30 -4.53 8.12
C THR A 102 0.99 -4.06 9.55
N ALA A 103 1.26 -2.79 9.85
CA ALA A 103 0.97 -2.17 11.15
C ALA A 103 0.23 -0.84 10.96
N ILE A 104 -1.09 -0.86 11.00
CA ILE A 104 -1.96 0.31 10.83
C ILE A 104 -2.71 0.61 12.14
N ASN A 105 -1.98 0.96 13.19
CA ASN A 105 -2.55 1.11 14.53
C ASN A 105 -3.08 2.54 14.83
N LEU A 106 -2.97 3.48 13.88
CA LEU A 106 -3.48 4.85 14.05
C LEU A 106 -4.98 4.98 13.75
N ILE A 107 -5.59 3.95 13.19
CA ILE A 107 -7.03 3.88 12.93
C ILE A 107 -7.55 2.51 13.35
N ASP A 108 -8.79 2.46 13.81
CA ASP A 108 -9.52 1.21 14.05
C ASP A 108 -10.08 0.67 12.72
N LEU A 109 -9.22 0.03 11.93
CA LEU A 109 -9.61 -0.59 10.67
C LEU A 109 -10.64 -1.70 10.86
N PRO A 110 -10.51 -2.62 11.84
CA PRO A 110 -11.55 -3.62 12.10
C PRO A 110 -12.92 -3.00 12.39
N GLY A 111 -13.02 -2.01 13.26
CA GLY A 111 -14.27 -1.33 13.57
C GLY A 111 -14.84 -0.54 12.38
N LEU A 112 -13.99 0.03 11.52
CA LEU A 112 -14.42 0.65 10.26
C LEU A 112 -15.08 -0.38 9.34
N LEU A 113 -14.46 -1.55 9.15
CA LEU A 113 -14.98 -2.61 8.29
C LEU A 113 -16.25 -3.25 8.86
N ALA A 114 -16.34 -3.41 10.18
CA ALA A 114 -17.55 -3.89 10.84
C ALA A 114 -18.73 -2.93 10.60
N ALA A 115 -18.49 -1.61 10.71
CA ALA A 115 -19.54 -0.61 10.44
C ALA A 115 -19.92 -0.55 8.95
N LEU A 116 -18.97 -0.74 8.04
CA LEU A 116 -19.27 -0.84 6.62
C LEU A 116 -20.15 -2.05 6.33
N HIS A 117 -19.82 -3.20 6.88
CA HIS A 117 -20.61 -4.43 6.73
C HIS A 117 -22.03 -4.29 7.30
N ALA A 118 -22.17 -3.67 8.49
CA ALA A 118 -23.48 -3.44 9.09
C ALA A 118 -24.34 -2.49 8.26
N ARG A 119 -23.76 -1.43 7.66
CA ARG A 119 -24.47 -0.45 6.84
C ARG A 119 -24.75 -0.96 5.41
N HIS A 120 -23.83 -1.75 4.85
CA HIS A 120 -23.85 -2.25 3.48
C HIS A 120 -23.41 -3.73 3.42
N PRO A 121 -24.26 -4.68 3.84
CA PRO A 121 -23.91 -6.11 3.91
C PRO A 121 -23.61 -6.74 2.53
N GLY A 122 -24.02 -6.11 1.44
CA GLY A 122 -23.71 -6.52 0.07
C GLY A 122 -22.30 -6.13 -0.41
N ILE A 123 -21.53 -5.33 0.36
CA ILE A 123 -20.16 -4.97 0.02
C ILE A 123 -19.20 -6.02 0.57
N THR A 124 -18.37 -6.57 -0.32
CA THR A 124 -17.23 -7.42 0.05
C THR A 124 -15.95 -6.58 0.09
N VAL A 125 -15.21 -6.62 1.20
CA VAL A 125 -13.89 -5.97 1.29
C VAL A 125 -12.79 -7.02 1.17
N ARG A 126 -11.79 -6.74 0.33
CA ARG A 126 -10.57 -7.53 0.18
C ARG A 126 -9.38 -6.70 0.62
N LEU A 127 -8.70 -7.12 1.69
CA LEU A 127 -7.47 -6.49 2.12
C LEU A 127 -6.26 -7.12 1.42
N ARG A 128 -5.33 -6.28 0.97
CA ARG A 128 -4.07 -6.71 0.34
C ARG A 128 -2.90 -5.92 0.92
N THR A 129 -1.75 -6.57 1.03
CA THR A 129 -0.47 -5.93 1.34
C THR A 129 0.44 -5.99 0.10
N ALA A 130 1.33 -5.02 -0.05
CA ALA A 130 2.36 -5.07 -1.09
C ALA A 130 3.72 -5.45 -0.48
N ALA A 131 4.48 -6.28 -1.20
CA ALA A 131 5.81 -6.72 -0.77
C ALA A 131 6.81 -5.56 -0.61
N THR A 132 6.60 -4.48 -1.37
CA THR A 132 7.39 -3.24 -1.32
C THR A 132 6.69 -2.11 -0.57
N GLY A 133 5.83 -2.46 0.38
CA GLY A 133 5.17 -1.51 1.29
C GLY A 133 4.37 -0.41 0.58
N SER A 134 4.48 0.82 1.05
CA SER A 134 3.73 1.98 0.52
C SER A 134 4.01 2.28 -0.95
N ALA A 135 5.25 2.07 -1.41
CA ALA A 135 5.59 2.26 -2.81
C ALA A 135 4.86 1.24 -3.72
N GLY A 136 4.81 -0.03 -3.29
CA GLY A 136 4.05 -1.07 -3.99
C GLY A 136 2.55 -0.80 -3.99
N LEU A 137 1.97 -0.39 -2.87
CA LEU A 137 0.56 -0.02 -2.78
C LEU A 137 0.22 1.16 -3.71
N ALA A 138 1.10 2.16 -3.79
CA ALA A 138 0.94 3.27 -4.72
C ALA A 138 1.00 2.82 -6.19
N GLN A 139 1.87 1.85 -6.51
CA GLN A 139 1.93 1.26 -7.84
C GLN A 139 0.67 0.43 -8.15
N ASP A 140 0.22 -0.39 -7.22
CA ASP A 140 -1.00 -1.20 -7.36
C ASP A 140 -2.26 -0.33 -7.58
N LEU A 141 -2.33 0.87 -6.96
CA LEU A 141 -3.38 1.85 -7.24
C LEU A 141 -3.31 2.38 -8.68
N ARG A 142 -2.11 2.75 -9.17
CA ARG A 142 -1.91 3.21 -10.57
C ARG A 142 -2.30 2.13 -11.56
N ASP A 143 -1.89 0.91 -11.26
CA ASP A 143 -2.20 -0.26 -12.10
C ASP A 143 -3.66 -0.70 -11.99
N GLY A 144 -4.45 -0.14 -11.07
CA GLY A 144 -5.84 -0.47 -10.84
C GLY A 144 -6.06 -1.83 -10.18
N GLN A 145 -5.07 -2.36 -9.48
CA GLN A 145 -5.20 -3.58 -8.66
C GLN A 145 -5.89 -3.31 -7.33
N LEU A 146 -5.86 -2.04 -6.89
CA LEU A 146 -6.51 -1.57 -5.68
C LEU A 146 -7.52 -0.46 -6.00
N ASP A 147 -8.60 -0.41 -5.25
CA ASP A 147 -9.59 0.67 -5.29
C ASP A 147 -9.22 1.80 -4.34
N ALA A 148 -8.65 1.47 -3.19
CA ALA A 148 -8.10 2.39 -2.21
C ALA A 148 -6.88 1.76 -1.54
N ALA A 149 -6.00 2.57 -0.95
CA ALA A 149 -4.91 2.06 -0.14
C ALA A 149 -4.60 2.98 1.04
N PHE A 150 -4.31 2.38 2.18
CA PHE A 150 -3.64 3.05 3.29
C PHE A 150 -2.13 3.00 3.04
N LEU A 151 -1.49 4.17 3.02
CA LEU A 151 -0.07 4.26 2.72
C LEU A 151 0.60 5.42 3.44
N SER A 152 1.90 5.38 3.51
CA SER A 152 2.75 6.46 4.00
C SER A 152 3.79 6.77 2.93
N LEU A 153 3.65 7.91 2.30
CA LEU A 153 4.61 8.43 1.32
C LEU A 153 5.15 9.76 1.83
N PRO A 154 6.47 9.93 1.95
CA PRO A 154 7.05 11.24 2.26
C PRO A 154 7.01 12.15 1.03
N GLY A 155 7.03 13.45 1.28
CA GLY A 155 6.99 14.47 0.22
C GLY A 155 5.59 14.72 -0.37
N PRO A 156 5.52 15.43 -1.51
CA PRO A 156 4.27 15.71 -2.19
C PRO A 156 3.66 14.42 -2.77
N PRO A 157 2.32 14.29 -2.73
CA PRO A 157 1.66 13.11 -3.31
C PRO A 157 1.87 13.06 -4.83
N PRO A 158 2.02 11.84 -5.40
CA PRO A 158 2.04 11.66 -6.85
C PRO A 158 0.76 12.22 -7.50
N THR A 159 0.90 12.88 -8.65
CA THR A 159 -0.21 13.53 -9.36
C THR A 159 -1.31 12.58 -9.81
N GLU A 160 -0.96 11.31 -10.03
CA GLU A 160 -1.88 10.24 -10.42
C GLU A 160 -2.72 9.70 -9.26
N LEU A 161 -2.43 10.12 -8.02
CA LEU A 161 -3.13 9.69 -6.83
C LEU A 161 -3.84 10.87 -6.16
N ARG A 162 -5.05 10.63 -5.70
CA ARG A 162 -5.73 11.49 -4.72
C ARG A 162 -5.39 10.97 -3.34
N VAL A 163 -4.65 11.75 -2.58
CA VAL A 163 -4.16 11.36 -1.25
C VAL A 163 -4.79 12.26 -0.19
N ARG A 164 -5.34 11.65 0.84
CA ARG A 164 -5.91 12.34 2.01
C ARG A 164 -5.23 11.87 3.28
N LEU A 165 -4.69 12.80 4.04
CA LEU A 165 -4.09 12.52 5.34
C LEU A 165 -5.18 12.07 6.33
N LEU A 166 -4.89 11.00 7.07
CA LEU A 166 -5.75 10.47 8.13
C LEU A 166 -5.18 10.75 9.52
N ALA A 167 -3.89 10.52 9.68
CA ALA A 167 -3.18 10.68 10.94
C ALA A 167 -1.70 10.93 10.70
N ALA A 168 -1.03 11.48 11.69
CA ALA A 168 0.42 11.60 11.71
C ALA A 168 0.95 11.32 13.11
N ALA A 169 2.12 10.69 13.19
CA ALA A 169 2.80 10.41 14.45
C ALA A 169 4.29 10.71 14.31
N PRO A 170 4.97 11.19 15.38
CA PRO A 170 6.41 11.32 15.34
C PRO A 170 7.07 9.95 15.21
N LEU A 171 8.20 9.91 14.50
CA LEU A 171 9.15 8.81 14.58
C LEU A 171 10.24 9.20 15.58
N GLU A 172 10.42 8.38 16.58
CA GLU A 172 11.44 8.50 17.60
C GLU A 172 12.52 7.46 17.36
N LEU A 173 13.77 7.79 17.66
CA LEU A 173 14.83 6.81 17.66
C LEU A 173 14.78 5.99 18.95
N TYR A 174 14.68 4.66 18.81
CA TYR A 174 14.78 3.72 19.91
C TYR A 174 16.13 3.05 19.91
N VAL A 175 16.73 2.95 21.10
CA VAL A 175 18.01 2.31 21.36
C VAL A 175 17.89 1.34 22.52
N PRO A 176 18.70 0.28 22.63
CA PRO A 176 18.78 -0.52 23.86
C PRO A 176 19.13 0.34 25.06
N ALA A 177 18.62 0.04 26.25
CA ALA A 177 18.97 0.78 27.48
C ALA A 177 20.46 0.72 27.83
N SER A 178 21.20 -0.26 27.31
CA SER A 178 22.66 -0.39 27.45
C SER A 178 23.46 0.31 26.33
N HIS A 179 22.79 0.97 25.38
CA HIS A 179 23.44 1.59 24.22
C HIS A 179 24.17 2.89 24.63
N PRO A 180 25.30 3.25 23.99
CA PRO A 180 26.03 4.51 24.29
C PRO A 180 25.18 5.79 24.15
N LEU A 181 24.12 5.76 23.37
CA LEU A 181 23.18 6.87 23.22
C LEU A 181 22.06 6.89 24.28
N ALA A 182 21.96 5.86 25.12
CA ALA A 182 20.95 5.85 26.20
C ALA A 182 21.27 6.97 27.20
N GLY A 183 20.25 7.75 27.59
CA GLY A 183 20.38 8.90 28.47
C GLY A 183 20.99 10.16 27.83
N VAL A 184 21.41 10.12 26.57
CA VAL A 184 21.99 11.30 25.88
C VAL A 184 20.90 12.36 25.58
N GLY A 185 19.66 11.94 25.48
CA GLY A 185 18.50 12.80 25.26
C GLY A 185 18.34 13.27 23.81
N ARG A 186 19.39 13.79 23.15
CA ARG A 186 19.32 14.30 21.76
C ARG A 186 20.57 13.94 20.98
N ALA A 187 20.40 13.64 19.68
CA ALA A 187 21.51 13.38 18.76
C ALA A 187 21.16 13.90 17.35
N THR A 188 22.18 14.19 16.54
CA THR A 188 22.03 14.52 15.12
C THR A 188 22.07 13.24 14.27
N LEU A 189 21.53 13.28 13.04
CA LEU A 189 21.61 12.15 12.12
C LEU A 189 23.07 11.73 11.85
N SER A 190 24.00 12.68 11.78
CA SER A 190 25.44 12.39 11.60
C SER A 190 26.02 11.59 12.76
N GLN A 191 25.60 11.84 13.99
CA GLN A 191 26.06 11.09 15.16
C GLN A 191 25.50 9.66 15.18
N LEU A 192 24.37 9.43 14.53
CA LEU A 192 23.74 8.11 14.46
C LEU A 192 24.34 7.22 13.38
N ALA A 193 24.93 7.77 12.34
CA ALA A 193 25.38 7.06 11.15
C ALA A 193 26.42 5.95 11.40
N VAL A 194 27.12 6.03 12.54
CA VAL A 194 28.14 5.03 12.93
C VAL A 194 27.58 3.75 13.55
N PHE A 195 26.27 3.73 13.82
CA PHE A 195 25.60 2.59 14.45
C PHE A 195 24.81 1.75 13.42
N PRO A 196 24.67 0.44 13.63
CA PRO A 196 23.87 -0.42 12.79
C PRO A 196 22.37 -0.13 13.00
N PHE A 197 21.61 -0.02 11.89
CA PHE A 197 20.17 0.20 11.93
C PHE A 197 19.37 -1.07 11.67
N ILE A 198 18.23 -1.13 12.35
CA ILE A 198 17.13 -2.03 12.05
C ILE A 198 16.05 -1.18 11.35
N ASP A 199 15.61 -1.57 10.16
CA ASP A 199 14.58 -0.83 9.43
C ASP A 199 13.73 -1.77 8.56
N SER A 200 12.70 -1.20 7.97
CA SER A 200 11.90 -1.89 6.94
C SER A 200 12.68 -2.01 5.62
N PRO A 201 12.31 -2.95 4.75
CA PRO A 201 12.84 -3.01 3.39
C PRO A 201 12.59 -1.73 2.59
N PRO A 202 13.35 -1.48 1.51
CA PRO A 202 13.11 -0.35 0.61
C PRO A 202 11.67 -0.29 0.10
N GLY A 203 11.09 0.92 0.02
CA GLY A 203 9.71 1.15 -0.41
C GLY A 203 8.69 1.21 0.72
N PHE A 204 9.03 0.80 1.93
CA PHE A 204 8.19 1.00 3.11
C PHE A 204 8.22 2.45 3.57
N GLY A 205 7.10 2.95 4.09
CA GLY A 205 6.93 4.36 4.44
C GLY A 205 7.92 4.88 5.49
N ASN A 206 8.23 4.09 6.53
CA ASN A 206 9.26 4.42 7.51
C ASN A 206 10.63 4.55 6.85
N ARG A 207 11.01 3.53 6.06
CA ARG A 207 12.29 3.50 5.36
C ARG A 207 12.46 4.70 4.43
N LEU A 208 11.43 5.00 3.61
CA LEU A 208 11.44 6.14 2.70
C LEU A 208 11.63 7.47 3.44
N LEU A 209 10.95 7.66 4.57
CA LEU A 209 11.04 8.88 5.36
C LEU A 209 12.44 9.06 5.97
N VAL A 210 12.97 8.00 6.57
CA VAL A 210 14.28 8.04 7.22
C VAL A 210 15.41 8.19 6.18
N ASP A 211 15.35 7.46 5.06
CA ASP A 211 16.34 7.59 3.98
C ASP A 211 16.35 9.01 3.40
N GLN A 212 15.19 9.66 3.24
CA GLN A 212 15.15 11.05 2.81
C GLN A 212 15.81 12.02 3.81
N ALA A 213 15.61 11.80 5.10
CA ALA A 213 16.22 12.64 6.13
C ALA A 213 17.75 12.50 6.14
N PHE A 214 18.27 11.27 6.08
CA PHE A 214 19.71 11.02 5.99
C PHE A 214 20.31 11.59 4.70
N ALA A 215 19.65 11.41 3.57
CA ALA A 215 20.08 12.01 2.29
C ALA A 215 20.10 13.55 2.34
N ALA A 216 19.08 14.18 2.95
CA ALA A 216 19.04 15.64 3.13
C ALA A 216 20.15 16.15 4.06
N ALA A 217 20.56 15.35 5.05
CA ALA A 217 21.70 15.65 5.91
C ALA A 217 23.06 15.38 5.23
N GLY A 218 23.08 14.78 4.05
CA GLY A 218 24.32 14.38 3.36
C GLY A 218 25.07 13.24 4.07
N VAL A 219 24.36 12.38 4.79
CA VAL A 219 24.93 11.31 5.62
C VAL A 219 24.38 9.97 5.16
N GLU A 220 25.24 8.97 5.06
CA GLU A 220 24.85 7.58 4.81
C GLU A 220 24.69 6.83 6.14
N ARG A 221 23.81 5.83 6.18
CA ARG A 221 23.65 4.92 7.31
C ARG A 221 23.66 3.47 6.84
N GLU A 222 24.06 2.57 7.71
CA GLU A 222 24.06 1.14 7.43
C GLU A 222 22.81 0.48 8.02
N VAL A 223 21.99 -0.16 7.19
CA VAL A 223 20.88 -1.01 7.64
C VAL A 223 21.35 -2.46 7.61
N THR A 224 21.61 -3.01 8.78
CA THR A 224 22.15 -4.38 8.94
C THR A 224 21.06 -5.43 9.13
N LEU A 225 19.86 -5.01 9.53
CA LEU A 225 18.71 -5.90 9.65
C LEU A 225 17.47 -5.27 9.02
N GLU A 226 16.94 -5.91 7.96
CA GLU A 226 15.70 -5.51 7.31
C GLU A 226 14.55 -6.41 7.74
N ILE A 227 13.45 -5.80 8.21
CA ILE A 227 12.27 -6.51 8.68
C ILE A 227 11.00 -5.93 8.04
N ALA A 228 10.19 -6.78 7.41
CA ALA A 228 8.93 -6.35 6.79
C ALA A 228 7.83 -6.07 7.84
N ASP A 229 7.84 -6.77 8.97
CA ASP A 229 6.96 -6.52 10.10
C ASP A 229 7.63 -5.58 11.11
N ILE A 230 7.44 -4.29 10.91
CA ILE A 230 8.00 -3.24 11.77
C ILE A 230 7.49 -3.33 13.22
N GLY A 231 6.37 -4.02 13.47
CA GLY A 231 5.86 -4.26 14.82
C GLY A 231 6.81 -5.11 15.69
N MET A 232 7.72 -5.86 15.07
CA MET A 232 8.74 -6.64 15.77
C MET A 232 10.04 -5.85 16.07
N ALA A 233 10.22 -4.67 15.47
CA ALA A 233 11.50 -3.93 15.53
C ALA A 233 11.93 -3.63 16.97
N ALA A 234 10.99 -3.23 17.84
CA ALA A 234 11.29 -2.96 19.25
C ALA A 234 11.94 -4.15 19.97
N SER A 235 11.55 -5.39 19.62
CA SER A 235 12.11 -6.60 20.21
C SER A 235 13.55 -6.84 19.72
N PHE A 236 13.83 -6.59 18.44
CA PHE A 236 15.19 -6.71 17.89
C PHE A 236 16.11 -5.61 18.43
N ILE A 237 15.62 -4.36 18.57
CA ILE A 237 16.37 -3.27 19.20
C ILE A 237 16.70 -3.63 20.65
N ARG A 238 15.72 -4.11 21.42
CA ARG A 238 15.93 -4.55 22.84
C ARG A 238 16.96 -5.65 22.96
N ALA A 239 17.05 -6.54 21.95
CA ALA A 239 18.06 -7.59 21.89
C ALA A 239 19.46 -7.08 21.52
N GLY A 240 19.64 -5.79 21.25
CA GLY A 240 20.95 -5.20 20.93
C GLY A 240 21.40 -5.39 19.48
N LEU A 241 20.51 -5.74 18.55
CA LEU A 241 20.87 -5.99 17.15
C LEU A 241 21.04 -4.71 16.32
N GLY A 242 20.73 -3.54 16.90
CA GLY A 242 20.87 -2.24 16.25
C GLY A 242 19.94 -1.22 16.88
N ILE A 243 19.87 -0.04 16.27
CA ILE A 243 18.96 1.06 16.63
C ILE A 243 17.91 1.24 15.54
N GLY A 244 16.77 1.89 15.82
CA GLY A 244 15.74 2.03 14.81
C GLY A 244 14.74 3.14 15.09
N PHE A 245 14.16 3.67 14.02
CA PHE A 245 13.11 4.68 14.09
C PHE A 245 11.74 4.02 14.11
N LEU A 246 10.99 4.25 15.19
CA LEU A 246 9.65 3.71 15.37
C LEU A 246 8.68 4.81 15.83
N SER A 247 7.42 4.66 15.51
CA SER A 247 6.36 5.40 16.17
C SER A 247 6.06 4.75 17.52
N HIS A 248 5.82 5.55 18.55
CA HIS A 248 5.57 5.06 19.92
C HIS A 248 4.42 4.04 20.01
N PHE A 249 3.40 4.13 19.16
CA PHE A 249 2.30 3.16 19.12
C PHE A 249 2.73 1.73 18.69
N LEU A 250 3.93 1.56 18.13
CA LEU A 250 4.50 0.26 17.82
C LEU A 250 5.27 -0.34 19.00
N VAL A 251 5.58 0.47 19.99
CA VAL A 251 6.37 0.05 21.16
C VAL A 251 5.43 -0.13 22.34
N LYS A 252 4.91 -1.35 22.51
CA LYS A 252 3.94 -1.68 23.57
C LYS A 252 4.52 -1.54 24.98
N GLU A 253 5.81 -1.82 25.12
CA GLU A 253 6.53 -1.74 26.40
C GLU A 253 7.91 -1.11 26.17
N ASN A 254 8.20 -0.04 26.90
CA ASN A 254 9.51 0.64 26.83
C ASN A 254 10.58 -0.05 27.69
N ALA A 255 10.23 -1.07 28.48
CA ALA A 255 11.22 -1.77 29.31
C ALA A 255 12.43 -2.26 28.48
N GLY A 256 13.63 -1.86 28.88
CA GLY A 256 14.89 -2.18 28.20
C GLY A 256 15.18 -1.37 26.94
N LEU A 257 14.37 -0.36 26.65
CA LEU A 257 14.59 0.60 25.56
C LEU A 257 14.69 2.03 26.11
N ASP A 258 15.46 2.86 25.41
CA ASP A 258 15.49 4.29 25.63
C ASP A 258 15.21 5.03 24.31
N THR A 259 14.76 6.29 24.41
CA THR A 259 14.45 7.13 23.25
C THR A 259 15.43 8.27 23.14
N VAL A 260 15.81 8.59 21.88
CA VAL A 260 16.71 9.69 21.56
C VAL A 260 16.01 10.63 20.60
N GLN A 261 15.88 11.89 20.96
CA GLN A 261 15.31 12.92 20.09
C GLN A 261 16.31 13.32 18.99
N ILE A 262 15.81 13.51 17.78
CA ILE A 262 16.63 14.01 16.67
C ILE A 262 16.71 15.53 16.75
N ALA A 263 17.93 16.06 16.78
CA ALA A 263 18.18 17.47 17.03
C ALA A 263 18.03 18.35 15.78
N ASP A 264 18.29 17.79 14.60
CA ASP A 264 18.44 18.48 13.32
C ASP A 264 17.34 18.17 12.30
N HIS A 265 16.47 17.19 12.58
CA HIS A 265 15.37 16.80 11.69
C HIS A 265 14.12 16.44 12.49
N GLU A 266 12.95 16.82 11.99
CA GLU A 266 11.65 16.34 12.49
C GLU A 266 11.13 15.22 11.59
N LEU A 267 11.05 14.02 12.14
CA LEU A 267 10.53 12.85 11.44
C LEU A 267 9.08 12.61 11.84
N ARG A 268 8.16 12.83 10.91
CA ARG A 268 6.71 12.58 11.13
C ARG A 268 6.20 11.57 10.12
N TRP A 269 5.85 10.40 10.62
CA TRP A 269 5.19 9.38 9.82
C TRP A 269 3.72 9.76 9.60
N LYS A 270 3.27 9.70 8.34
CA LYS A 270 1.94 10.12 7.94
C LYS A 270 1.16 8.93 7.41
N LEU A 271 0.02 8.61 8.02
CA LEU A 271 -0.93 7.66 7.48
C LEU A 271 -1.91 8.41 6.58
N SER A 272 -2.01 7.97 5.34
CA SER A 272 -2.95 8.53 4.37
C SER A 272 -3.79 7.43 3.73
N VAL A 273 -5.00 7.77 3.29
CA VAL A 273 -5.74 6.98 2.32
C VAL A 273 -5.52 7.58 0.93
N ALA A 274 -5.30 6.72 -0.06
CA ALA A 274 -5.13 7.12 -1.44
C ALA A 274 -6.07 6.34 -2.36
N THR A 275 -6.48 6.99 -3.46
CA THR A 275 -7.18 6.40 -4.60
C THR A 275 -6.54 6.91 -5.88
N THR A 276 -6.78 6.25 -7.02
CA THR A 276 -6.31 6.80 -8.30
C THR A 276 -7.06 8.08 -8.66
N ALA A 277 -6.36 9.05 -9.26
CA ALA A 277 -6.96 10.27 -9.78
C ALA A 277 -7.57 10.09 -11.18
N THR A 278 -7.19 9.03 -11.89
CA THR A 278 -7.51 8.83 -13.31
C THR A 278 -8.89 8.23 -13.55
N ARG A 279 -9.54 7.68 -12.53
CA ARG A 279 -10.87 7.08 -12.64
C ARG A 279 -11.76 7.43 -11.43
N ARG A 280 -13.07 7.35 -11.63
CA ARG A 280 -14.03 7.51 -10.53
C ARG A 280 -14.09 6.24 -9.68
N PRO A 281 -14.17 6.36 -8.36
CA PRO A 281 -14.45 5.21 -7.48
C PRO A 281 -15.79 4.55 -7.83
N SER A 282 -15.89 3.24 -7.62
CA SER A 282 -17.18 2.54 -7.65
C SER A 282 -18.08 3.00 -6.48
N ALA A 283 -19.37 2.75 -6.57
CA ALA A 283 -20.30 3.09 -5.49
C ALA A 283 -19.94 2.38 -4.16
N ALA A 284 -19.42 1.15 -4.23
CA ALA A 284 -18.93 0.44 -3.05
C ALA A 284 -17.67 1.12 -2.47
N THR A 285 -16.75 1.56 -3.33
CA THR A 285 -15.56 2.32 -2.91
C THR A 285 -15.94 3.67 -2.34
N GLU A 286 -16.91 4.38 -2.94
CA GLU A 286 -17.43 5.65 -2.40
C GLU A 286 -18.05 5.47 -1.01
N ALA A 287 -18.82 4.41 -0.78
CA ALA A 287 -19.40 4.10 0.53
C ALA A 287 -18.31 3.83 1.58
N PHE A 288 -17.27 3.09 1.23
CA PHE A 288 -16.11 2.86 2.10
C PHE A 288 -15.39 4.18 2.44
N LEU A 289 -15.10 5.01 1.43
CA LEU A 289 -14.42 6.30 1.61
C LEU A 289 -15.27 7.30 2.41
N SER A 290 -16.58 7.31 2.22
CA SER A 290 -17.52 8.16 2.97
C SER A 290 -17.51 7.79 4.45
N LEU A 291 -17.63 6.50 4.77
CA LEU A 291 -17.55 6.02 6.15
C LEU A 291 -16.19 6.28 6.79
N LEU A 292 -15.10 6.11 6.03
CA LEU A 292 -13.76 6.47 6.48
C LEU A 292 -13.65 7.97 6.78
N ASN A 293 -14.27 8.82 5.94
CA ASN A 293 -14.28 10.26 6.15
C ASN A 293 -15.13 10.70 7.34
N GLU A 294 -16.26 10.04 7.59
CA GLU A 294 -17.11 10.26 8.76
C GLU A 294 -16.34 9.96 10.07
N ARG A 295 -15.59 8.86 10.09
CA ARG A 295 -14.85 8.42 11.30
C ARG A 295 -13.49 9.10 11.48
N TYR A 296 -12.83 9.41 10.39
CA TYR A 296 -11.49 10.00 10.35
C TYR A 296 -11.48 11.19 9.40
N PRO A 297 -12.09 12.31 9.80
CA PRO A 297 -11.99 13.56 9.03
C PRO A 297 -10.53 13.97 8.88
N SER A 298 -10.20 14.70 7.82
CA SER A 298 -8.82 15.17 7.63
C SER A 298 -8.40 15.99 8.86
N PRO A 299 -7.30 15.62 9.52
CA PRO A 299 -6.81 16.41 10.65
C PRO A 299 -6.39 17.78 10.15
N ASP A 300 -6.53 18.78 10.99
CA ASP A 300 -5.85 20.05 10.79
C ASP A 300 -4.34 19.77 10.66
N PRO A 301 -3.66 20.28 9.61
CA PRO A 301 -2.24 20.01 9.37
C PRO A 301 -1.34 20.35 10.58
N THR A 302 -1.83 21.14 11.53
CA THR A 302 -1.14 21.53 12.76
C THR A 302 -1.49 20.65 13.98
N THR A 303 -2.50 19.80 13.89
CA THR A 303 -2.97 19.01 15.04
C THR A 303 -2.23 17.69 15.13
N THR A 304 -1.47 17.49 16.18
CA THR A 304 -0.99 16.17 16.61
C THR A 304 -2.20 15.43 17.21
N LEU A 305 -2.71 14.40 16.52
CA LEU A 305 -3.83 13.62 17.04
C LEU A 305 -3.41 12.92 18.33
N PRO A 306 -4.24 12.97 19.40
CA PRO A 306 -4.00 12.15 20.58
C PRO A 306 -4.10 10.68 20.14
N VAL A 307 -3.10 9.90 20.54
CA VAL A 307 -3.15 8.45 20.42
C VAL A 307 -4.19 7.97 21.42
N THR A 308 -5.26 7.39 20.91
CA THR A 308 -6.22 6.71 21.78
C THR A 308 -5.53 5.48 22.38
N PRO A 309 -5.60 5.26 23.71
CA PRO A 309 -4.93 4.18 24.40
C PRO A 309 -5.41 2.80 23.98
#